data_01465902e4f0a75e35e694feaf3b75ce
#
_entry.id   01465902e4f0a75e35e694feaf3b75ce
#
_cell.length_a   1.000
_cell.length_b   1.000
_cell.length_c   1.000
_cell.angle_alpha   90.00
_cell.angle_beta   90.00
_cell.angle_gamma   90.00
#
_symmetry.space_group_name_H-M   'P 1'
#
loop_
_entity.id
_entity.type
_entity.pdbx_description
1 polymer ?
#
loop_
_entity_poly.entity_id
_entity_poly.type
_entity_poly.pdbx_seq_one_letter_code
_entity_poly.pdbx_strand_id
1 'polypeptide(L)'
;MKKKIIYLLLMTLPLLVITSCEEDAIGTPDLNYITFETAEVDLKVDKGSTNSASYKIYSSIMSDASRTFNVTVSDKSTADPVSYTIPTSITMPANSNVASLEIDVEDINIISSRELILTLEEKNGLYIGNDNEFTINLLRICVSSIAGSYTYENGKSATVTETSPGNYEVSGDSQFKANYPFTINDACDVISVTGGFLPDNGIPISGAGMVMPDGSIEITYTVEPYFADSPMVLTPN
;
A
#
# COMPACT_ATOMS: atom_id res chain seq x y z
N MET A 1 52.78 37.75 -52.70
CA MET A 1 52.55 36.30 -52.71
C MET A 1 52.04 35.78 -51.40
N LYS A 2 52.45 36.25 -50.24
CA LYS A 2 52.00 35.74 -48.90
C LYS A 2 50.50 35.96 -48.57
N LYS A 3 49.88 37.06 -49.02
CA LYS A 3 48.47 37.36 -48.78
C LYS A 3 47.52 36.45 -49.58
N LYS A 4 47.85 35.96 -50.74
CA LYS A 4 47.02 35.06 -51.57
C LYS A 4 46.96 33.63 -50.94
N ILE A 5 48.02 33.21 -50.31
CA ILE A 5 48.10 31.89 -49.66
C ILE A 5 47.21 31.86 -48.40
N ILE A 6 47.14 32.97 -47.65
CA ILE A 6 46.30 33.08 -46.46
C ILE A 6 44.82 33.02 -46.86
N TYR A 7 44.38 33.66 -47.94
CA TYR A 7 43.00 33.57 -48.37
C TYR A 7 42.62 32.18 -48.91
N LEU A 8 43.58 31.46 -49.54
CA LEU A 8 43.37 30.09 -50.01
C LEU A 8 43.22 29.14 -48.76
N LEU A 9 44.03 29.36 -47.74
CA LEU A 9 43.96 28.56 -46.48
C LEU A 9 42.67 28.84 -45.67
N LEU A 10 42.18 30.08 -45.69
CA LEU A 10 40.93 30.46 -45.01
C LEU A 10 39.69 29.93 -45.74
N MET A 11 39.78 29.67 -47.06
CA MET A 11 38.63 29.18 -47.81
C MET A 11 38.51 27.66 -47.83
N THR A 12 39.57 26.94 -47.43
CA THR A 12 39.56 25.47 -47.32
C THR A 12 39.20 25.00 -45.90
N LEU A 13 39.28 25.88 -44.88
CA LEU A 13 38.98 25.54 -43.49
C LEU A 13 37.50 25.22 -43.24
N PRO A 14 36.50 25.90 -43.86
CA PRO A 14 35.09 25.54 -43.62
C PRO A 14 34.65 24.25 -44.35
N LEU A 15 35.44 23.72 -45.30
CA LEU A 15 35.06 22.50 -46.03
C LEU A 15 35.40 21.21 -45.26
N LEU A 16 36.20 21.32 -44.22
CA LEU A 16 36.60 20.16 -43.38
C LEU A 16 35.68 19.91 -42.17
N VAL A 17 34.68 20.78 -41.93
CA VAL A 17 33.78 20.67 -40.77
C VAL A 17 32.46 20.00 -41.13
N ILE A 18 32.22 19.58 -42.37
CA ILE A 18 30.99 18.92 -42.84
C ILE A 18 31.19 17.42 -43.11
N THR A 19 32.22 16.80 -42.55
CA THR A 19 32.11 15.36 -42.26
C THR A 19 31.37 15.24 -40.94
N SER A 20 30.10 15.62 -40.93
CA SER A 20 29.13 15.13 -39.99
C SER A 20 29.32 13.63 -39.89
N CYS A 21 29.61 13.11 -38.71
CA CYS A 21 29.35 11.73 -38.42
C CYS A 21 27.97 11.37 -38.98
N GLU A 22 27.92 10.64 -40.08
CA GLU A 22 26.89 9.65 -40.22
C GLU A 22 27.14 8.71 -39.02
N GLU A 23 26.51 8.99 -37.88
CA GLU A 23 26.16 7.91 -36.99
C GLU A 23 25.38 6.96 -37.89
N ASP A 24 26.04 5.87 -38.31
CA ASP A 24 25.30 4.68 -38.64
C ASP A 24 24.34 4.50 -37.46
N ALA A 25 23.08 4.86 -37.67
CA ALA A 25 22.04 4.51 -36.79
C ALA A 25 22.14 2.98 -36.72
N ILE A 26 22.89 2.50 -35.74
CA ILE A 26 22.80 1.10 -35.32
C ILE A 26 21.31 0.99 -35.02
N GLY A 27 20.59 0.42 -36.02
CA GLY A 27 19.15 0.27 -35.91
C GLY A 27 18.91 -0.37 -34.56
N THR A 28 18.39 0.40 -33.64
CA THR A 28 17.95 -0.17 -32.38
C THR A 28 17.04 -1.30 -32.79
N PRO A 29 17.37 -2.57 -32.52
CA PRO A 29 16.47 -3.65 -32.87
C PRO A 29 15.10 -3.27 -32.36
N ASP A 30 14.05 -3.42 -33.19
CA ASP A 30 12.68 -3.20 -32.77
C ASP A 30 12.41 -4.12 -31.60
N LEU A 31 12.76 -3.64 -30.41
CA LEU A 31 12.58 -4.40 -29.17
C LEU A 31 11.09 -4.43 -28.87
N ASN A 32 10.49 -5.55 -29.22
CA ASN A 32 9.11 -5.82 -28.88
C ASN A 32 9.06 -6.25 -27.40
N TYR A 33 8.83 -5.31 -26.50
CA TYR A 33 8.69 -5.59 -25.09
C TYR A 33 7.35 -5.12 -24.53
N ILE A 34 6.97 -5.73 -23.42
CA ILE A 34 5.80 -5.41 -22.59
C ILE A 34 6.26 -5.20 -21.16
N THR A 35 5.62 -4.29 -20.44
CA THR A 35 5.95 -3.98 -19.06
C THR A 35 4.74 -3.44 -18.30
N PHE A 36 4.71 -3.63 -16.99
CA PHE A 36 3.78 -2.91 -16.11
C PHE A 36 4.14 -1.42 -16.03
N GLU A 37 3.17 -0.58 -15.68
CA GLU A 37 3.36 0.88 -15.50
C GLU A 37 4.33 1.20 -14.37
N THR A 38 4.35 0.35 -13.35
CA THR A 38 5.19 0.47 -12.16
C THR A 38 5.52 -0.93 -11.63
N ALA A 39 6.59 -1.03 -10.86
CA ALA A 39 6.99 -2.30 -10.23
C ALA A 39 6.18 -2.61 -8.97
N GLU A 40 5.69 -1.57 -8.26
CA GLU A 40 5.04 -1.73 -6.96
C GLU A 40 3.97 -0.66 -6.73
N VAL A 41 2.89 -1.06 -6.03
CA VAL A 41 1.80 -0.17 -5.58
C VAL A 41 1.20 -0.69 -4.27
N ASP A 42 0.54 0.23 -3.55
CA ASP A 42 -0.32 -0.10 -2.43
C ASP A 42 -1.79 -0.13 -2.87
N LEU A 43 -2.51 -1.20 -2.55
CA LEU A 43 -3.94 -1.30 -2.73
C LEU A 43 -4.62 -1.48 -1.36
N LYS A 44 -5.33 -0.44 -0.95
CA LYS A 44 -6.02 -0.39 0.34
C LYS A 44 -7.40 -0.99 0.22
N VAL A 45 -7.79 -1.80 1.19
CA VAL A 45 -9.14 -2.36 1.31
C VAL A 45 -9.66 -2.14 2.74
N ASP A 46 -10.84 -1.57 2.87
CA ASP A 46 -11.46 -1.36 4.16
C ASP A 46 -11.92 -2.70 4.74
N LYS A 47 -11.85 -2.83 6.07
CA LYS A 47 -12.27 -4.03 6.80
C LYS A 47 -13.69 -4.44 6.39
N GLY A 48 -13.84 -5.70 5.96
CA GLY A 48 -15.10 -6.29 5.53
C GLY A 48 -15.63 -5.78 4.20
N SER A 49 -14.81 -5.12 3.40
CA SER A 49 -15.21 -4.51 2.13
C SER A 49 -14.44 -5.10 0.95
N THR A 50 -14.82 -4.67 -0.25
CA THR A 50 -14.10 -4.93 -1.49
C THR A 50 -13.54 -3.62 -2.05
N ASN A 51 -12.44 -3.69 -2.78
CA ASN A 51 -11.92 -2.58 -3.56
C ASN A 51 -11.44 -3.07 -4.92
N SER A 52 -11.55 -2.24 -5.95
CA SER A 52 -11.13 -2.54 -7.31
C SER A 52 -10.14 -1.49 -7.79
N ALA A 53 -9.12 -1.92 -8.51
CA ALA A 53 -8.12 -1.04 -9.09
C ALA A 53 -7.78 -1.46 -10.52
N SER A 54 -7.41 -0.47 -11.34
CA SER A 54 -7.01 -0.65 -12.73
C SER A 54 -5.59 -0.18 -12.92
N TYR A 55 -4.72 -1.05 -13.43
CA TYR A 55 -3.32 -0.77 -13.68
C TYR A 55 -3.01 -0.90 -15.16
N LYS A 56 -2.08 -0.09 -15.65
CA LYS A 56 -1.73 -0.09 -17.06
C LYS A 56 -0.56 -1.00 -17.35
N ILE A 57 -0.61 -1.60 -18.53
CA ILE A 57 0.45 -2.38 -19.13
C ILE A 57 0.78 -1.76 -20.46
N TYR A 58 2.06 -1.52 -20.70
CA TYR A 58 2.57 -0.86 -21.89
C TYR A 58 3.33 -1.82 -22.78
N SER A 59 3.24 -1.61 -24.10
CA SER A 59 4.06 -2.29 -25.09
C SER A 59 4.88 -1.25 -25.86
N SER A 60 6.12 -1.61 -26.21
CA SER A 60 6.95 -0.76 -27.07
C SER A 60 6.44 -0.66 -28.49
N ILE A 61 5.66 -1.64 -28.95
CA ILE A 61 5.17 -1.73 -30.33
C ILE A 61 3.64 -1.58 -30.33
N MET A 62 3.16 -0.72 -31.23
CA MET A 62 1.75 -0.63 -31.61
C MET A 62 1.48 -1.62 -32.74
N SER A 63 0.41 -2.40 -32.65
CA SER A 63 0.01 -3.38 -33.65
C SER A 63 -1.35 -2.99 -34.25
N ASP A 64 -1.56 -3.28 -35.52
CA ASP A 64 -2.86 -3.14 -36.21
C ASP A 64 -3.86 -4.21 -35.82
N ALA A 65 -3.40 -5.28 -35.15
CA ALA A 65 -4.23 -6.34 -34.57
C ALA A 65 -4.19 -6.31 -33.04
N SER A 66 -5.29 -6.74 -32.41
CA SER A 66 -5.33 -6.92 -30.96
C SER A 66 -4.37 -8.06 -30.54
N ARG A 67 -3.75 -7.89 -29.37
CA ARG A 67 -2.79 -8.84 -28.80
C ARG A 67 -3.22 -9.23 -27.39
N THR A 68 -3.11 -10.52 -27.08
CA THR A 68 -3.44 -11.03 -25.74
C THR A 68 -2.18 -11.51 -25.04
N PHE A 69 -2.04 -11.16 -23.78
CA PHE A 69 -0.92 -11.53 -22.93
C PHE A 69 -1.46 -12.24 -21.69
N ASN A 70 -0.81 -13.32 -21.28
CA ASN A 70 -1.19 -14.04 -20.07
C ASN A 70 -0.58 -13.34 -18.85
N VAL A 71 -1.38 -13.30 -17.78
CA VAL A 71 -0.98 -12.81 -16.45
C VAL A 71 -1.04 -13.99 -15.50
N THR A 72 0.00 -14.19 -14.72
CA THR A 72 0.09 -15.25 -13.72
C THR A 72 0.43 -14.68 -12.36
N VAL A 73 0.00 -15.37 -11.31
CA VAL A 73 0.39 -15.06 -9.93
C VAL A 73 1.67 -15.80 -9.62
N SER A 74 2.67 -15.09 -9.14
CA SER A 74 3.94 -15.66 -8.71
C SER A 74 3.78 -16.47 -7.42
N ASP A 75 4.51 -17.57 -7.30
CA ASP A 75 4.59 -18.39 -6.08
C ASP A 75 5.24 -17.65 -4.90
N LYS A 76 5.85 -16.50 -5.14
CA LYS A 76 6.33 -15.59 -4.10
C LYS A 76 5.21 -14.80 -3.43
N SER A 77 3.99 -14.77 -4.03
CA SER A 77 2.85 -14.06 -3.46
C SER A 77 2.50 -14.61 -2.09
N THR A 78 2.23 -13.70 -1.15
CA THR A 78 1.76 -14.04 0.21
C THR A 78 0.27 -13.82 0.40
N ALA A 79 -0.40 -13.21 -0.59
CA ALA A 79 -1.84 -13.01 -0.61
C ALA A 79 -2.57 -14.36 -0.75
N ASP A 80 -3.64 -14.52 0.03
CA ASP A 80 -4.50 -15.70 -0.09
C ASP A 80 -5.28 -15.63 -1.42
N PRO A 81 -5.34 -16.71 -2.21
CA PRO A 81 -6.08 -16.73 -3.47
C PRO A 81 -7.57 -16.34 -3.37
N VAL A 82 -8.17 -16.46 -2.19
CA VAL A 82 -9.57 -16.03 -1.97
C VAL A 82 -9.72 -14.53 -1.74
N SER A 83 -8.62 -13.81 -1.49
CA SER A 83 -8.63 -12.37 -1.22
C SER A 83 -8.59 -11.49 -2.46
N TYR A 84 -8.41 -12.06 -3.65
CA TYR A 84 -8.32 -11.29 -4.89
C TYR A 84 -8.92 -12.02 -6.09
N THR A 85 -9.30 -11.24 -7.10
CA THR A 85 -9.67 -11.74 -8.42
C THR A 85 -8.89 -10.97 -9.48
N ILE A 86 -8.20 -11.70 -10.36
CA ILE A 86 -7.47 -11.15 -11.49
C ILE A 86 -7.85 -11.88 -12.78
N PRO A 87 -7.81 -11.21 -13.94
CA PRO A 87 -7.94 -11.93 -15.23
C PRO A 87 -6.69 -12.77 -15.51
N THR A 88 -6.86 -13.93 -16.08
CA THR A 88 -5.73 -14.79 -16.52
C THR A 88 -5.04 -14.26 -17.77
N SER A 89 -5.63 -13.31 -18.45
CA SER A 89 -5.07 -12.64 -19.63
C SER A 89 -5.62 -11.25 -19.81
N ILE A 90 -4.82 -10.37 -20.42
CA ILE A 90 -5.19 -9.01 -20.81
C ILE A 90 -5.15 -8.89 -22.33
N THR A 91 -6.02 -8.07 -22.88
CA THR A 91 -6.05 -7.77 -24.31
C THR A 91 -5.65 -6.33 -24.55
N MET A 92 -4.58 -6.14 -25.29
CA MET A 92 -4.17 -4.84 -25.82
C MET A 92 -4.91 -4.60 -27.15
N PRO A 93 -5.73 -3.55 -27.26
CA PRO A 93 -6.52 -3.29 -28.47
C PRO A 93 -5.65 -3.07 -29.70
N ALA A 94 -6.22 -3.28 -30.89
CA ALA A 94 -5.59 -2.88 -32.14
C ALA A 94 -5.29 -1.36 -32.15
N ASN A 95 -4.16 -0.96 -32.72
CA ASN A 95 -3.68 0.42 -32.76
C ASN A 95 -3.51 1.05 -31.36
N SER A 96 -3.26 0.23 -30.35
CA SER A 96 -2.92 0.64 -28.98
C SER A 96 -1.62 0.00 -28.53
N ASN A 97 -0.88 0.71 -27.71
CA ASN A 97 0.28 0.21 -26.97
C ASN A 97 0.01 0.16 -25.45
N VAL A 98 -1.25 0.31 -25.05
CA VAL A 98 -1.68 0.30 -23.66
C VAL A 98 -2.85 -0.67 -23.48
N ALA A 99 -2.80 -1.47 -22.43
CA ALA A 99 -3.88 -2.30 -21.93
C ALA A 99 -4.13 -2.02 -20.46
N SER A 100 -5.33 -2.35 -19.96
CA SER A 100 -5.69 -2.26 -18.54
C SER A 100 -5.75 -3.65 -17.93
N LEU A 101 -5.25 -3.76 -16.72
CA LEU A 101 -5.37 -4.92 -15.84
C LEU A 101 -6.27 -4.53 -14.66
N GLU A 102 -7.46 -5.10 -14.62
CA GLU A 102 -8.40 -4.90 -13.52
C GLU A 102 -8.14 -5.93 -12.43
N ILE A 103 -8.12 -5.47 -11.18
CA ILE A 103 -7.88 -6.30 -10.00
C ILE A 103 -8.94 -5.95 -8.97
N ASP A 104 -9.66 -6.99 -8.52
CA ASP A 104 -10.59 -6.87 -7.40
C ASP A 104 -9.97 -7.52 -6.18
N VAL A 105 -10.09 -6.85 -5.03
CA VAL A 105 -9.59 -7.34 -3.74
C VAL A 105 -10.72 -7.32 -2.72
N GLU A 106 -10.85 -8.39 -1.97
CA GLU A 106 -11.78 -8.54 -0.86
C GLU A 106 -10.99 -8.71 0.45
N ASP A 107 -11.47 -8.11 1.54
CA ASP A 107 -10.86 -8.23 2.86
C ASP A 107 -11.04 -9.62 3.46
N ILE A 108 -10.44 -10.63 2.86
CA ILE A 108 -10.41 -12.00 3.34
C ILE A 108 -8.95 -12.37 3.63
N ASN A 109 -8.66 -12.82 4.87
CA ASN A 109 -7.32 -13.25 5.30
C ASN A 109 -6.21 -12.19 5.17
N ILE A 110 -6.57 -10.90 5.04
CA ILE A 110 -5.64 -9.77 5.09
C ILE A 110 -5.51 -9.30 6.54
N ILE A 111 -4.74 -10.03 7.36
CA ILE A 111 -4.55 -9.68 8.79
C ILE A 111 -3.61 -8.48 8.96
N SER A 112 -2.63 -8.36 8.07
CA SER A 112 -1.68 -7.24 7.97
C SER A 112 -1.49 -6.93 6.49
N SER A 113 -0.33 -6.47 6.07
CA SER A 113 -0.02 -6.41 4.63
C SER A 113 0.16 -7.82 4.04
N ARG A 114 -0.27 -8.00 2.79
CA ARG A 114 -0.02 -9.18 1.97
C ARG A 114 0.45 -8.72 0.61
N GLU A 115 1.34 -9.46 -0.01
CA GLU A 115 1.87 -9.16 -1.34
C GLU A 115 1.20 -10.06 -2.37
N LEU A 116 0.58 -9.45 -3.37
CA LEU A 116 0.15 -10.09 -4.60
C LEU A 116 1.16 -9.74 -5.69
N ILE A 117 1.91 -10.73 -6.15
CA ILE A 117 2.95 -10.54 -7.16
C ILE A 117 2.48 -11.16 -8.47
N LEU A 118 2.37 -10.32 -9.50
CA LEU A 118 1.92 -10.72 -10.83
C LEU A 118 3.09 -10.73 -11.80
N THR A 119 3.07 -11.66 -12.74
CA THR A 119 4.05 -11.78 -13.82
C THR A 119 3.35 -11.86 -15.17
N LEU A 120 4.03 -11.35 -16.21
CA LEU A 120 3.64 -11.51 -17.59
C LEU A 120 4.39 -12.70 -18.19
N GLU A 121 3.71 -13.54 -18.98
CA GLU A 121 4.38 -14.65 -19.64
C GLU A 121 5.09 -14.20 -20.92
N GLU A 122 6.34 -14.64 -21.07
CA GLU A 122 7.07 -14.49 -22.34
C GLU A 122 6.42 -15.27 -23.48
N LYS A 123 6.32 -14.63 -24.64
CA LYS A 123 5.95 -15.27 -25.91
C LYS A 123 7.06 -15.07 -26.91
N ASN A 124 7.16 -15.96 -27.92
CA ASN A 124 8.16 -15.88 -28.98
C ASN A 124 8.20 -14.49 -29.61
N GLY A 125 9.36 -13.83 -29.53
CA GLY A 125 9.60 -12.49 -30.08
C GLY A 125 9.07 -11.34 -29.22
N LEU A 126 8.57 -11.60 -28.01
CA LEU A 126 8.18 -10.61 -27.03
C LEU A 126 9.14 -10.69 -25.84
N TYR A 127 9.78 -9.61 -25.52
CA TYR A 127 10.60 -9.48 -24.31
C TYR A 127 9.77 -8.86 -23.21
N ILE A 128 9.93 -9.35 -21.98
CA ILE A 128 9.38 -8.70 -20.81
C ILE A 128 10.42 -7.70 -20.32
N GLY A 129 9.98 -6.46 -20.00
CA GLY A 129 10.85 -5.43 -19.46
C GLY A 129 11.50 -5.85 -18.14
N ASN A 130 12.41 -5.05 -17.63
CA ASN A 130 13.12 -5.34 -16.37
C ASN A 130 12.15 -5.51 -15.19
N ASP A 131 10.99 -4.87 -15.24
CA ASP A 131 9.90 -5.00 -14.26
C ASP A 131 8.91 -6.08 -14.76
N ASN A 132 9.37 -7.33 -14.79
CA ASN A 132 8.54 -8.48 -15.14
C ASN A 132 7.61 -8.91 -14.01
N GLU A 133 7.88 -8.45 -12.80
CA GLU A 133 7.06 -8.65 -11.61
C GLU A 133 6.37 -7.32 -11.25
N PHE A 134 5.08 -7.40 -10.92
CA PHE A 134 4.30 -6.29 -10.41
C PHE A 134 3.80 -6.66 -9.02
N THR A 135 4.30 -5.97 -8.00
CA THR A 135 3.95 -6.21 -6.61
C THR A 135 2.83 -5.26 -6.19
N ILE A 136 1.76 -5.82 -5.67
CA ILE A 136 0.63 -5.09 -5.10
C ILE A 136 0.59 -5.41 -3.62
N ASN A 137 0.89 -4.42 -2.79
CA ASN A 137 0.75 -4.52 -1.34
C ASN A 137 -0.72 -4.36 -0.98
N LEU A 138 -1.39 -5.44 -0.62
CA LEU A 138 -2.75 -5.44 -0.11
C LEU A 138 -2.73 -4.98 1.34
N LEU A 139 -3.31 -3.80 1.62
CA LEU A 139 -3.29 -3.17 2.94
C LEU A 139 -4.71 -3.10 3.50
N ARG A 140 -4.97 -3.82 4.58
CA ARG A 140 -6.22 -3.68 5.29
C ARG A 140 -6.28 -2.34 6.01
N ILE A 141 -7.31 -1.57 5.74
CA ILE A 141 -7.60 -0.32 6.45
C ILE A 141 -8.71 -0.58 7.45
N CYS A 142 -8.42 -0.28 8.69
CA CYS A 142 -9.39 -0.36 9.76
C CYS A 142 -9.78 1.05 10.15
N VAL A 143 -11.00 1.43 9.80
CA VAL A 143 -11.59 2.65 10.33
C VAL A 143 -12.16 2.27 11.69
N SER A 144 -11.45 2.65 12.73
CA SER A 144 -11.95 2.53 14.09
C SER A 144 -13.01 3.61 14.35
N SER A 145 -14.08 3.27 15.03
CA SER A 145 -15.13 4.23 15.42
C SER A 145 -15.60 3.93 16.86
N ILE A 146 -14.65 3.74 17.77
CA ILE A 146 -14.92 3.50 19.17
C ILE A 146 -15.11 4.78 20.01
N ALA A 147 -15.07 5.94 19.39
CA ALA A 147 -15.36 7.19 20.09
C ALA A 147 -16.84 7.21 20.55
N GLY A 148 -17.07 7.55 21.80
CA GLY A 148 -18.42 7.58 22.35
C GLY A 148 -18.48 7.61 23.86
N SER A 149 -19.70 7.48 24.37
CA SER A 149 -19.97 7.35 25.81
C SER A 149 -20.13 5.88 26.19
N TYR A 150 -19.52 5.50 27.27
CA TYR A 150 -19.47 4.13 27.77
C TYR A 150 -19.80 4.06 29.25
N THR A 151 -20.20 2.88 29.69
CA THR A 151 -20.41 2.59 31.10
C THR A 151 -19.63 1.32 31.47
N TYR A 152 -18.88 1.38 32.56
CA TYR A 152 -18.23 0.21 33.18
C TYR A 152 -19.20 -0.67 33.91
N GLU A 153 -18.85 -1.94 34.16
CA GLU A 153 -19.67 -2.89 34.93
C GLU A 153 -20.07 -2.37 36.30
N ASN A 154 -19.26 -1.53 36.94
CA ASN A 154 -19.56 -0.93 38.24
C ASN A 154 -20.47 0.31 38.14
N GLY A 155 -21.00 0.65 36.97
CA GLY A 155 -21.88 1.79 36.71
C GLY A 155 -21.15 3.14 36.52
N LYS A 156 -19.81 3.19 36.58
CA LYS A 156 -19.04 4.40 36.33
C LYS A 156 -19.06 4.71 34.85
N SER A 157 -19.30 5.97 34.49
CA SER A 157 -19.27 6.42 33.08
C SER A 157 -17.85 6.77 32.63
N ALA A 158 -17.57 6.53 31.36
CA ALA A 158 -16.37 6.98 30.66
C ALA A 158 -16.72 7.53 29.28
N THR A 159 -15.86 8.40 28.77
CA THR A 159 -15.91 8.88 27.39
C THR A 159 -14.63 8.44 26.68
N VAL A 160 -14.77 7.89 25.51
CA VAL A 160 -13.68 7.57 24.59
C VAL A 160 -13.67 8.65 23.51
N THR A 161 -12.58 9.41 23.41
CA THR A 161 -12.43 10.52 22.48
C THR A 161 -11.30 10.25 21.53
N GLU A 162 -11.56 10.35 20.22
CA GLU A 162 -10.52 10.21 19.21
C GLU A 162 -9.56 11.40 19.27
N THR A 163 -8.25 11.16 19.37
CA THR A 163 -7.19 12.17 19.38
C THR A 163 -6.45 12.26 18.05
N SER A 164 -6.38 11.15 17.34
CA SER A 164 -5.92 11.02 15.95
C SER A 164 -6.40 9.67 15.41
N PRO A 165 -6.38 9.40 14.10
CA PRO A 165 -6.88 8.14 13.54
C PRO A 165 -6.36 6.91 14.28
N GLY A 166 -7.27 6.10 14.84
CA GLY A 166 -6.98 4.90 15.60
C GLY A 166 -6.41 5.13 17.01
N ASN A 167 -6.22 6.38 17.46
CA ASN A 167 -5.77 6.69 18.82
C ASN A 167 -6.85 7.43 19.60
N TYR A 168 -7.07 6.99 20.82
CA TYR A 168 -8.16 7.48 21.66
C TYR A 168 -7.68 7.76 23.08
N GLU A 169 -8.33 8.74 23.71
CA GLU A 169 -8.25 8.98 25.15
C GLU A 169 -9.51 8.47 25.83
N VAL A 170 -9.34 7.65 26.85
CA VAL A 170 -10.40 7.20 27.76
C VAL A 170 -10.38 8.10 28.99
N SER A 171 -11.49 8.72 29.34
CA SER A 171 -11.57 9.76 30.38
C SER A 171 -11.29 9.29 31.80
N GLY A 172 -11.20 8.00 32.04
CA GLY A 172 -10.86 7.40 33.34
C GLY A 172 -11.06 5.90 33.36
N ASP A 173 -10.44 5.25 34.30
CA ASP A 173 -10.52 3.80 34.54
C ASP A 173 -11.70 3.36 35.44
N SER A 174 -11.91 2.06 35.56
CA SER A 174 -13.02 1.49 36.34
C SER A 174 -12.73 1.34 37.84
N GLN A 175 -11.47 1.27 38.28
CA GLN A 175 -11.09 0.83 39.62
C GLN A 175 -10.95 2.00 40.59
N PHE A 176 -10.45 3.15 40.17
CA PHE A 176 -10.19 4.28 41.04
C PHE A 176 -11.38 5.22 41.13
N LYS A 177 -11.55 5.86 42.28
CA LYS A 177 -12.64 6.85 42.49
C LYS A 177 -12.45 8.11 41.68
N ALA A 178 -11.21 8.57 41.55
CA ALA A 178 -10.87 9.69 40.68
C ALA A 178 -10.78 9.23 39.22
N ASN A 179 -10.98 10.18 38.30
CA ASN A 179 -10.80 9.91 36.88
C ASN A 179 -9.32 10.08 36.50
N TYR A 180 -8.70 8.99 36.15
CA TYR A 180 -7.34 8.98 35.59
C TYR A 180 -7.43 8.62 34.12
N PRO A 181 -7.26 9.60 33.21
CA PRO A 181 -7.33 9.34 31.79
C PRO A 181 -6.15 8.51 31.32
N PHE A 182 -6.40 7.69 30.32
CA PHE A 182 -5.38 6.89 29.65
C PHE A 182 -5.64 6.81 28.16
N THR A 183 -4.61 6.45 27.41
CA THR A 183 -4.67 6.39 25.96
C THR A 183 -4.65 4.95 25.46
N ILE A 184 -5.43 4.68 24.44
CA ILE A 184 -5.48 3.41 23.73
C ILE A 184 -5.29 3.63 22.23
N ASN A 185 -4.76 2.61 21.58
CA ASN A 185 -4.74 2.49 20.13
C ASN A 185 -5.63 1.32 19.71
N ASP A 186 -6.49 1.55 18.73
CA ASP A 186 -7.25 0.51 18.06
C ASP A 186 -6.65 0.21 16.70
N ALA A 187 -6.15 -1.01 16.55
CA ALA A 187 -5.61 -1.54 15.30
C ALA A 187 -6.50 -2.72 14.86
N CYS A 188 -7.59 -2.42 14.12
CA CYS A 188 -8.51 -3.45 13.62
C CYS A 188 -9.20 -4.26 14.73
N ASP A 189 -9.80 -3.60 15.68
CA ASP A 189 -10.42 -4.15 16.89
C ASP A 189 -9.42 -4.73 17.92
N VAL A 190 -8.13 -4.67 17.66
CA VAL A 190 -7.11 -5.01 18.65
C VAL A 190 -6.72 -3.75 19.40
N ILE A 191 -7.03 -3.72 20.69
CA ILE A 191 -6.74 -2.58 21.58
C ILE A 191 -5.38 -2.77 22.24
N SER A 192 -4.57 -1.73 22.23
CA SER A 192 -3.39 -1.62 23.09
C SER A 192 -3.44 -0.36 23.93
N VAL A 193 -3.13 -0.47 25.22
CA VAL A 193 -2.99 0.69 26.10
C VAL A 193 -1.63 1.30 25.86
N THR A 194 -1.60 2.57 25.42
CA THR A 194 -0.38 3.25 24.95
C THR A 194 0.20 4.24 25.96
N GLY A 195 -0.54 4.59 27.01
CA GLY A 195 -0.03 5.48 28.05
C GLY A 195 -1.12 6.15 28.87
N GLY A 196 -0.71 7.12 29.66
CA GLY A 196 -1.61 7.88 30.55
C GLY A 196 -1.58 7.41 32.00
N PHE A 197 -2.67 7.59 32.70
CA PHE A 197 -2.95 7.33 34.10
C PHE A 197 -2.33 8.38 35.03
N LEU A 198 -1.27 8.15 35.74
CA LEU A 198 -0.57 9.14 36.59
C LEU A 198 0.89 9.26 36.16
N PRO A 199 1.16 9.77 34.95
CA PRO A 199 2.54 9.83 34.42
C PRO A 199 3.46 10.70 35.29
N ASP A 200 2.94 11.80 35.84
CA ASP A 200 3.71 12.71 36.69
C ASP A 200 4.13 12.07 38.03
N ASN A 201 3.45 11.01 38.46
CA ASN A 201 3.78 10.26 39.66
C ASN A 201 4.55 8.97 39.35
N GLY A 202 4.92 8.75 38.09
CA GLY A 202 5.65 7.54 37.67
C GLY A 202 4.80 6.25 37.75
N ILE A 203 3.48 6.37 37.67
CA ILE A 203 2.55 5.25 37.70
C ILE A 203 2.04 5.00 36.29
N PRO A 204 2.67 4.06 35.54
CA PRO A 204 2.24 3.74 34.20
C PRO A 204 1.02 2.82 34.21
N ILE A 205 0.24 2.91 33.12
CA ILE A 205 -0.75 1.90 32.77
C ILE A 205 -0.27 1.15 31.54
N SER A 206 -0.52 -0.14 31.49
CA SER A 206 -0.29 -0.98 30.32
C SER A 206 -1.42 -1.99 30.18
N GLY A 207 -1.63 -2.51 28.98
CA GLY A 207 -2.67 -3.51 28.75
C GLY A 207 -2.94 -3.74 27.29
N ALA A 208 -3.77 -4.74 27.04
CA ALA A 208 -4.23 -5.09 25.71
C ALA A 208 -5.67 -5.61 25.78
N GLY A 209 -6.36 -5.55 24.66
CA GLY A 209 -7.76 -5.96 24.60
C GLY A 209 -8.29 -6.02 23.18
N MET A 210 -9.60 -6.00 23.05
CA MET A 210 -10.27 -6.00 21.76
C MET A 210 -11.62 -5.29 21.82
N VAL A 211 -12.07 -4.83 20.66
CA VAL A 211 -13.44 -4.38 20.45
C VAL A 211 -14.28 -5.59 20.08
N MET A 212 -15.36 -5.78 20.83
CA MET A 212 -16.28 -6.90 20.63
C MET A 212 -17.31 -6.56 19.53
N PRO A 213 -18.01 -7.57 18.95
CA PRO A 213 -19.02 -7.33 17.92
C PRO A 213 -20.20 -6.47 18.36
N ASP A 214 -20.48 -6.37 19.65
CA ASP A 214 -21.52 -5.51 20.22
C ASP A 214 -21.05 -4.06 20.47
N GLY A 215 -19.79 -3.76 20.13
CA GLY A 215 -19.16 -2.46 20.33
C GLY A 215 -18.57 -2.26 21.73
N SER A 216 -18.64 -3.26 22.62
CA SER A 216 -17.94 -3.19 23.90
C SER A 216 -16.44 -3.31 23.72
N ILE A 217 -15.68 -2.68 24.63
CA ILE A 217 -14.22 -2.72 24.63
C ILE A 217 -13.78 -3.49 25.85
N GLU A 218 -13.17 -4.65 25.64
CA GLU A 218 -12.62 -5.49 26.70
C GLU A 218 -11.11 -5.33 26.77
N ILE A 219 -10.58 -4.93 27.91
CA ILE A 219 -9.14 -4.71 28.13
C ILE A 219 -8.70 -5.46 29.39
N THR A 220 -7.59 -6.16 29.32
CA THR A 220 -6.83 -6.61 30.47
C THR A 220 -5.70 -5.63 30.71
N TYR A 221 -5.64 -5.00 31.89
CA TYR A 221 -4.70 -3.93 32.15
C TYR A 221 -3.99 -4.04 33.52
N THR A 222 -2.84 -3.39 33.59
CA THR A 222 -1.95 -3.36 34.76
C THR A 222 -1.65 -1.93 35.13
N VAL A 223 -1.73 -1.63 36.42
CA VAL A 223 -1.31 -0.36 37.04
C VAL A 223 -0.41 -0.65 38.21
N GLU A 224 0.87 -0.65 38.01
CA GLU A 224 1.82 -0.95 39.09
C GLU A 224 1.98 0.22 40.07
N PRO A 225 2.09 0.01 41.38
CA PRO A 225 2.09 -1.30 42.07
C PRO A 225 0.70 -1.76 42.57
N TYR A 226 -0.38 -1.20 42.04
CA TYR A 226 -1.72 -1.38 42.62
C TYR A 226 -2.35 -2.71 42.25
N PHE A 227 -2.30 -3.10 40.98
CA PHE A 227 -2.83 -4.36 40.47
C PHE A 227 -2.22 -4.74 39.11
N ALA A 228 -2.29 -6.02 38.81
CA ALA A 228 -1.88 -6.56 37.52
C ALA A 228 -3.03 -7.39 36.91
N ASP A 229 -3.09 -7.42 35.57
CA ASP A 229 -3.97 -8.25 34.77
C ASP A 229 -5.47 -8.15 35.17
N SER A 230 -5.90 -6.94 35.53
CA SER A 230 -7.30 -6.69 35.88
C SER A 230 -8.16 -6.52 34.62
N PRO A 231 -9.34 -7.15 34.54
CA PRO A 231 -10.27 -6.94 33.47
C PRO A 231 -10.95 -5.57 33.58
N MET A 232 -11.22 -4.97 32.43
CA MET A 232 -11.99 -3.73 32.29
C MET A 232 -12.88 -3.86 31.07
N VAL A 233 -14.17 -3.68 31.22
CA VAL A 233 -15.15 -3.71 30.15
C VAL A 233 -15.83 -2.36 30.04
N LEU A 234 -15.80 -1.76 28.88
CA LEU A 234 -16.53 -0.54 28.52
C LEU A 234 -17.69 -0.95 27.61
N THR A 235 -18.91 -0.77 28.09
CA THR A 235 -20.13 -1.04 27.31
C THR A 235 -20.64 0.26 26.72
N PRO A 236 -20.90 0.36 25.40
CA PRO A 236 -21.43 1.57 24.78
C PRO A 236 -22.84 1.88 25.29
N ASN A 237 -23.14 3.18 25.42
CA ASN A 237 -24.44 3.66 25.93
C ASN A 237 -25.47 3.82 24.81
#